data_42cedb09aaa016a3c18f49047a0e5b1b
#
_entry.id   42cedb09aaa016a3c18f49047a0e5b1b
#
_cell.length_a   1.000
_cell.length_b   1.000
_cell.length_c   1.000
_cell.angle_alpha   90.00
_cell.angle_beta   90.00
_cell.angle_gamma   90.00
#
_symmetry.space_group_name_H-M   'P 1'
#
loop_
_entity.id
_entity.type
_entity.pdbx_description
1 polymer ?
#
loop_
_entity_poly.entity_id
_entity_poly.type
_entity_poly.pdbx_seq_one_letter_code
_entity_poly.pdbx_strand_id
1 'polypeptide(L)'
;MSITVEDIRREVKEKNVTFIRLMFSDILGTMKNVEIPATDEQLEKVLSNKAMFDGSSIEGFVRINESDMYLYPDLDSWTVFPWGDENGSVAGLICDVYTTEGEPFAGDPRGNLKRALRHMEEVGFKSFNLGPEPEFFLFKLDENGDPTLEVNDKGGYFDLAPTDLADNTRREIVNVLTQMGFEVEASHHEVAVGQHEIDFKYDEVLRACDKIQIFKLVVKTIARKHGLYATFMAKPKFGIAGSGMHCNMSLFDAEGNNAFFDPRSEERRVGKEC
;
A
#
# COMPACT_ATOMS: atom_id res chain seq x y z
N MET A 1 4.75 4.92 18.61
CA MET A 1 4.46 3.91 19.67
C MET A 1 3.89 2.70 18.96
N SER A 2 4.34 1.50 19.32
CA SER A 2 3.77 0.26 18.76
C SER A 2 2.32 0.08 19.23
N ILE A 3 1.44 -0.34 18.33
CA ILE A 3 0.03 -0.63 18.63
C ILE A 3 -0.04 -1.95 19.40
N THR A 4 -0.78 -1.95 20.50
CA THR A 4 -0.96 -3.15 21.33
C THR A 4 -2.29 -3.87 21.02
N VAL A 5 -2.41 -5.11 21.45
CA VAL A 5 -3.66 -5.88 21.38
C VAL A 5 -4.80 -5.14 22.08
N GLU A 6 -4.53 -4.52 23.23
CA GLU A 6 -5.50 -3.75 24.00
C GLU A 6 -5.94 -2.48 23.26
N ASP A 7 -5.05 -1.83 22.50
CA ASP A 7 -5.40 -0.68 21.66
C ASP A 7 -6.35 -1.09 20.56
N ILE A 8 -6.09 -2.21 19.89
CA ILE A 8 -6.98 -2.75 18.86
C ILE A 8 -8.36 -3.09 19.44
N ARG A 9 -8.40 -3.77 20.59
CA ARG A 9 -9.68 -4.11 21.27
C ARG A 9 -10.47 -2.87 21.67
N ARG A 10 -9.79 -1.83 22.12
CA ARG A 10 -10.41 -0.54 22.44
C ARG A 10 -10.96 0.11 21.19
N GLU A 11 -10.16 0.25 20.12
CA GLU A 11 -10.58 0.90 18.88
C GLU A 11 -11.71 0.16 18.16
N VAL A 12 -11.74 -1.16 18.19
CA VAL A 12 -12.86 -1.95 17.66
C VAL A 12 -14.18 -1.50 18.29
N LYS A 13 -14.22 -1.24 19.59
CA LYS A 13 -15.41 -0.78 20.31
C LYS A 13 -15.71 0.69 20.05
N GLU A 14 -14.69 1.56 20.21
CA GLU A 14 -14.86 3.02 20.10
C GLU A 14 -15.25 3.47 18.68
N LYS A 15 -14.73 2.80 17.65
CA LYS A 15 -14.97 3.14 16.25
C LYS A 15 -16.04 2.25 15.60
N ASN A 16 -16.76 1.44 16.39
CA ASN A 16 -17.79 0.51 15.91
C ASN A 16 -17.29 -0.34 14.72
N VAL A 17 -16.11 -0.95 14.87
CA VAL A 17 -15.57 -1.83 13.83
C VAL A 17 -16.35 -3.13 13.83
N THR A 18 -16.99 -3.45 12.71
CA THR A 18 -17.82 -4.66 12.55
C THR A 18 -17.15 -5.74 11.72
N PHE A 19 -16.18 -5.36 10.87
CA PHE A 19 -15.37 -6.29 10.07
C PHE A 19 -13.89 -5.93 10.10
N ILE A 20 -13.04 -6.96 10.03
CA ILE A 20 -11.59 -6.82 9.95
C ILE A 20 -11.09 -7.54 8.70
N ARG A 21 -10.33 -6.84 7.87
CA ARG A 21 -9.64 -7.36 6.69
C ARG A 21 -8.23 -7.79 7.05
N LEU A 22 -7.95 -9.07 6.90
CA LEU A 22 -6.61 -9.63 6.98
C LEU A 22 -6.00 -9.57 5.59
N MET A 23 -5.10 -8.62 5.39
CA MET A 23 -4.59 -8.28 4.06
C MET A 23 -3.18 -8.82 3.87
N PHE A 24 -2.90 -9.35 2.67
CA PHE A 24 -1.58 -9.82 2.27
C PHE A 24 -1.40 -9.65 0.77
N SER A 25 -0.16 -9.67 0.28
CA SER A 25 0.11 -9.51 -1.16
C SER A 25 0.41 -10.86 -1.81
N ASP A 26 -0.10 -11.07 -3.02
CA ASP A 26 0.33 -12.16 -3.88
C ASP A 26 1.67 -11.84 -4.60
N ILE A 27 2.20 -12.80 -5.35
CA ILE A 27 3.47 -12.63 -6.08
C ILE A 27 3.42 -11.56 -7.20
N LEU A 28 2.23 -11.15 -7.61
CA LEU A 28 2.01 -10.10 -8.60
C LEU A 28 1.85 -8.71 -7.96
N GLY A 29 2.00 -8.62 -6.62
CA GLY A 29 1.82 -7.37 -5.88
C GLY A 29 0.35 -6.94 -5.74
N THR A 30 -0.60 -7.86 -5.95
CA THR A 30 -2.02 -7.60 -5.73
C THR A 30 -2.36 -7.83 -4.26
N MET A 31 -2.99 -6.84 -3.64
CA MET A 31 -3.50 -6.98 -2.28
C MET A 31 -4.70 -7.93 -2.28
N LYS A 32 -4.58 -9.01 -1.53
CA LYS A 32 -5.65 -9.97 -1.21
C LYS A 32 -6.12 -9.76 0.21
N ASN A 33 -7.30 -10.25 0.55
CA ASN A 33 -7.76 -10.23 1.93
C ASN A 33 -8.70 -11.40 2.25
N VAL A 34 -8.73 -11.75 3.52
CA VAL A 34 -9.82 -12.51 4.15
C VAL A 34 -10.51 -11.55 5.11
N GLU A 35 -11.82 -11.38 4.97
CA GLU A 35 -12.60 -10.52 5.85
C GLU A 35 -13.33 -11.36 6.89
N ILE A 36 -13.25 -10.97 8.15
CA ILE A 36 -13.88 -11.63 9.28
C ILE A 36 -14.76 -10.65 10.06
N PRO A 37 -15.87 -11.11 10.68
CA PRO A 37 -16.63 -10.28 11.63
C PRO A 37 -15.76 -9.98 12.88
N ALA A 38 -15.83 -8.74 13.37
CA ALA A 38 -15.03 -8.27 14.52
C ALA A 38 -15.63 -8.73 15.87
N THR A 39 -16.06 -10.00 15.97
CA THR A 39 -16.49 -10.59 17.24
C THR A 39 -15.31 -10.89 18.15
N ASP A 40 -15.53 -10.94 19.46
CA ASP A 40 -14.46 -11.24 20.43
C ASP A 40 -13.74 -12.58 20.11
N GLU A 41 -14.49 -13.61 19.67
CA GLU A 41 -13.93 -14.91 19.29
C GLU A 41 -13.03 -14.82 18.07
N GLN A 42 -13.47 -14.14 16.99
CA GLN A 42 -12.70 -14.01 15.77
C GLN A 42 -11.47 -13.10 15.97
N LEU A 43 -11.67 -12.02 16.72
CA LEU A 43 -10.55 -11.12 17.07
C LEU A 43 -9.48 -11.87 17.87
N GLU A 44 -9.86 -12.73 18.81
CA GLU A 44 -8.90 -13.56 19.56
C GLU A 44 -8.13 -14.52 18.65
N LYS A 45 -8.80 -15.16 17.70
CA LYS A 45 -8.14 -16.04 16.72
C LYS A 45 -7.09 -15.28 15.91
N VAL A 46 -7.42 -14.08 15.43
CA VAL A 46 -6.50 -13.23 14.67
C VAL A 46 -5.31 -12.82 15.51
N LEU A 47 -5.56 -12.24 16.68
CA LEU A 47 -4.50 -11.71 17.55
C LEU A 47 -3.61 -12.81 18.15
N SER A 48 -4.05 -14.07 18.13
CA SER A 48 -3.25 -15.24 18.52
C SER A 48 -2.63 -16.00 17.34
N ASN A 49 -2.58 -15.40 16.15
CA ASN A 49 -2.01 -15.98 14.92
C ASN A 49 -2.68 -17.30 14.48
N LYS A 50 -4.00 -17.42 14.67
CA LYS A 50 -4.77 -18.62 14.33
C LYS A 50 -5.73 -18.40 13.16
N ALA A 51 -5.58 -17.28 12.42
CA ALA A 51 -6.37 -17.03 11.24
C ALA A 51 -5.82 -17.88 10.08
N MET A 52 -6.59 -18.85 9.64
CA MET A 52 -6.21 -19.80 8.58
C MET A 52 -6.94 -19.45 7.28
N PHE A 53 -6.31 -19.69 6.14
CA PHE A 53 -6.90 -19.54 4.81
C PHE A 53 -6.37 -20.62 3.86
N ASP A 54 -7.08 -20.84 2.74
CA ASP A 54 -6.65 -21.69 1.65
C ASP A 54 -5.74 -20.91 0.68
N GLY A 55 -4.46 -21.23 0.68
CA GLY A 55 -3.46 -20.63 -0.22
C GLY A 55 -3.43 -21.24 -1.60
N SER A 56 -4.08 -22.39 -1.85
CA SER A 56 -3.99 -23.13 -3.12
C SER A 56 -4.66 -22.39 -4.30
N SER A 57 -5.58 -21.50 -4.01
CA SER A 57 -6.26 -20.65 -5.01
C SER A 57 -5.55 -19.31 -5.25
N ILE A 58 -4.44 -19.05 -4.57
CA ILE A 58 -3.60 -17.87 -4.77
C ILE A 58 -2.49 -18.23 -5.74
N GLU A 59 -2.43 -17.52 -6.88
CA GLU A 59 -1.42 -17.79 -7.91
C GLU A 59 0.00 -17.64 -7.35
N GLY A 60 0.83 -18.64 -7.58
CA GLY A 60 2.22 -18.70 -7.14
C GLY A 60 2.43 -19.05 -5.67
N PHE A 61 1.37 -19.36 -4.90
CA PHE A 61 1.50 -19.77 -3.50
C PHE A 61 1.78 -21.28 -3.41
N VAL A 62 0.80 -22.08 -3.04
CA VAL A 62 0.96 -23.51 -2.72
C VAL A 62 0.04 -24.38 -3.58
N ARG A 63 0.26 -25.69 -3.56
CA ARG A 63 -0.61 -26.66 -4.21
C ARG A 63 -1.72 -27.12 -3.28
N ILE A 64 -2.77 -27.71 -3.83
CA ILE A 64 -3.97 -28.15 -3.09
C ILE A 64 -3.67 -29.15 -1.96
N ASN A 65 -2.60 -29.91 -2.05
CA ASN A 65 -2.19 -30.84 -1.00
C ASN A 65 -1.48 -30.16 0.20
N GLU A 66 -1.17 -28.87 0.09
CA GLU A 66 -0.51 -28.04 1.09
C GLU A 66 -1.27 -26.71 1.25
N SER A 67 -2.62 -26.77 1.09
CA SER A 67 -3.45 -25.58 0.92
C SER A 67 -3.55 -24.69 2.16
N ASP A 68 -3.51 -25.28 3.34
CA ASP A 68 -3.72 -24.57 4.59
C ASP A 68 -2.52 -23.68 4.94
N MET A 69 -2.80 -22.41 5.16
CA MET A 69 -1.81 -21.40 5.54
C MET A 69 -2.36 -20.49 6.62
N TYR A 70 -1.48 -19.79 7.33
CA TYR A 70 -1.84 -18.87 8.39
C TYR A 70 -1.50 -17.43 8.04
N LEU A 71 -2.34 -16.50 8.49
CA LEU A 71 -2.12 -15.06 8.44
C LEU A 71 -1.71 -14.57 9.83
N TYR A 72 -0.49 -14.05 9.93
CA TYR A 72 0.07 -13.47 11.14
C TYR A 72 0.02 -11.95 11.03
N PRO A 73 -0.91 -11.28 11.75
CA PRO A 73 -1.09 -9.85 11.62
C PRO A 73 0.07 -9.06 12.22
N ASP A 74 0.51 -8.06 11.48
CA ASP A 74 1.38 -7.01 12.01
C ASP A 74 0.50 -5.96 12.68
N LEU A 75 0.52 -5.90 14.00
CA LEU A 75 -0.34 -5.01 14.78
C LEU A 75 -0.11 -3.52 14.45
N ASP A 76 1.13 -3.14 14.14
CA ASP A 76 1.47 -1.77 13.78
C ASP A 76 0.90 -1.33 12.42
N SER A 77 0.35 -2.27 11.64
CA SER A 77 -0.39 -1.98 10.40
C SER A 77 -1.88 -1.74 10.61
N TRP A 78 -2.38 -1.82 11.86
CA TRP A 78 -3.79 -1.59 12.16
C TRP A 78 -4.28 -0.25 11.61
N THR A 79 -5.34 -0.28 10.84
CA THR A 79 -5.98 0.90 10.30
C THR A 79 -7.49 0.74 10.23
N VAL A 80 -8.24 1.77 10.60
CA VAL A 80 -9.69 1.81 10.42
C VAL A 80 -9.97 2.64 9.17
N PHE A 81 -10.64 2.03 8.19
CA PHE A 81 -10.94 2.72 6.94
C PHE A 81 -12.02 3.79 7.13
N PRO A 82 -11.85 4.98 6.53
CA PRO A 82 -12.78 6.11 6.73
C PRO A 82 -14.07 6.02 5.90
N TRP A 83 -14.31 4.90 5.23
CA TRP A 83 -15.51 4.67 4.42
C TRP A 83 -16.47 3.63 5.03
N GLY A 84 -16.69 3.70 6.32
CA GLY A 84 -17.75 2.97 6.99
C GLY A 84 -19.16 3.50 6.64
N ASP A 85 -20.17 2.77 7.03
CA ASP A 85 -21.57 3.15 6.88
C ASP A 85 -22.32 3.06 8.23
N GLU A 86 -23.63 3.16 8.18
CA GLU A 86 -24.49 3.04 9.39
C GLU A 86 -24.40 1.68 10.08
N ASN A 87 -23.92 0.64 9.39
CA ASN A 87 -23.75 -0.71 9.93
C ASN A 87 -22.41 -0.89 10.64
N GLY A 88 -21.51 0.06 10.54
CA GLY A 88 -20.23 0.09 11.22
C GLY A 88 -19.04 0.37 10.32
N SER A 89 -17.87 0.33 10.93
CA SER A 89 -16.60 0.56 10.27
C SER A 89 -15.92 -0.77 9.91
N VAL A 90 -15.04 -0.70 8.91
CA VAL A 90 -14.15 -1.80 8.53
C VAL A 90 -12.73 -1.41 8.89
N ALA A 91 -12.00 -2.31 9.52
CA ALA A 91 -10.57 -2.14 9.78
C ALA A 91 -9.73 -3.12 8.95
N GLY A 92 -8.43 -2.86 8.86
CA GLY A 92 -7.47 -3.71 8.18
C GLY A 92 -6.24 -3.97 9.02
N LEU A 93 -5.66 -5.15 8.83
CA LEU A 93 -4.35 -5.57 9.31
C LEU A 93 -3.58 -6.17 8.15
N ILE A 94 -2.36 -5.71 7.92
CA ILE A 94 -1.45 -6.37 6.98
C ILE A 94 -0.83 -7.57 7.69
N CYS A 95 -0.81 -8.71 7.00
CA CYS A 95 -0.38 -9.98 7.56
C CYS A 95 0.83 -10.53 6.81
N ASP A 96 1.70 -11.20 7.54
CA ASP A 96 2.67 -12.11 6.98
C ASP A 96 2.02 -13.49 6.76
N VAL A 97 2.50 -14.23 5.78
CA VAL A 97 1.99 -15.57 5.47
C VAL A 97 2.92 -16.63 6.06
N TYR A 98 2.32 -17.61 6.74
CA TYR A 98 3.01 -18.71 7.40
C TYR A 98 2.46 -20.07 6.97
N THR A 99 3.30 -21.09 7.00
CA THR A 99 2.92 -22.49 6.76
C THR A 99 2.23 -23.11 7.98
N THR A 100 1.70 -24.30 7.83
CA THR A 100 1.09 -25.08 8.94
C THR A 100 2.08 -25.50 10.01
N GLU A 101 3.38 -25.55 9.66
CA GLU A 101 4.48 -25.85 10.59
C GLU A 101 4.91 -24.62 11.41
N GLY A 102 4.29 -23.44 11.15
CA GLY A 102 4.63 -22.18 11.81
C GLY A 102 5.88 -21.50 11.26
N GLU A 103 6.30 -21.87 10.06
CA GLU A 103 7.44 -21.25 9.38
C GLU A 103 6.96 -20.14 8.42
N PRO A 104 7.72 -19.03 8.27
CA PRO A 104 7.41 -18.01 7.28
C PRO A 104 7.36 -18.60 5.87
N PHE A 105 6.28 -18.34 5.16
CA PHE A 105 6.14 -18.83 3.78
C PHE A 105 7.16 -18.16 2.85
N ALA A 106 7.93 -18.98 2.14
CA ALA A 106 9.01 -18.51 1.27
C ALA A 106 8.53 -17.65 0.09
N GLY A 107 7.30 -17.85 -0.36
CA GLY A 107 6.65 -17.13 -1.45
C GLY A 107 5.96 -15.83 -1.04
N ASP A 108 5.94 -15.48 0.26
CA ASP A 108 5.37 -14.22 0.74
C ASP A 108 6.28 -13.04 0.35
N PRO A 109 5.80 -12.07 -0.49
CA PRO A 109 6.60 -10.90 -0.86
C PRO A 109 7.03 -10.06 0.35
N ARG A 110 6.16 -9.88 1.33
CA ARG A 110 6.45 -9.13 2.56
C ARG A 110 7.50 -9.87 3.41
N GLY A 111 7.38 -11.19 3.53
CA GLY A 111 8.36 -12.05 4.16
C GLY A 111 9.73 -12.01 3.46
N ASN A 112 9.74 -11.89 2.12
CA ASN A 112 10.96 -11.69 1.32
C ASN A 112 11.66 -10.38 1.67
N LEU A 113 10.91 -9.27 1.76
CA LEU A 113 11.47 -7.99 2.18
C LEU A 113 12.07 -8.08 3.60
N LYS A 114 11.39 -8.72 4.53
CA LYS A 114 11.93 -8.96 5.89
C LYS A 114 13.22 -9.79 5.88
N ARG A 115 13.35 -10.76 4.96
CA ARG A 115 14.61 -11.50 4.77
C ARG A 115 15.73 -10.60 4.24
N ALA A 116 15.42 -9.74 3.27
CA ALA A 116 16.39 -8.78 2.73
C ALA A 116 16.86 -7.79 3.81
N LEU A 117 15.97 -7.32 4.67
CA LEU A 117 16.30 -6.44 5.79
C LEU A 117 17.21 -7.12 6.82
N ARG A 118 16.95 -8.38 7.16
CA ARG A 118 17.89 -9.13 8.03
C ARG A 118 19.27 -9.26 7.39
N HIS A 119 19.33 -9.56 6.10
CA HIS A 119 20.62 -9.62 5.40
C HIS A 119 21.32 -8.25 5.36
N MET A 120 20.59 -7.17 5.21
CA MET A 120 21.11 -5.81 5.32
C MET A 120 21.81 -5.57 6.68
N GLU A 121 21.19 -6.03 7.77
CA GLU A 121 21.79 -5.95 9.12
C GLU A 121 23.06 -6.81 9.25
N GLU A 122 23.07 -8.02 8.66
CA GLU A 122 24.24 -8.91 8.65
C GLU A 122 25.45 -8.29 7.94
N VAL A 123 25.22 -7.47 6.90
CA VAL A 123 26.28 -6.79 6.17
C VAL A 123 26.64 -5.40 6.75
N GLY A 124 26.09 -5.04 7.92
CA GLY A 124 26.51 -3.90 8.71
C GLY A 124 25.68 -2.63 8.56
N PHE A 125 24.53 -2.68 7.88
CA PHE A 125 23.60 -1.55 7.83
C PHE A 125 22.46 -1.75 8.84
N LYS A 126 21.91 -0.63 9.33
CA LYS A 126 20.91 -0.64 10.41
C LYS A 126 19.53 -0.23 9.98
N SER A 127 19.41 0.73 9.06
CA SER A 127 18.11 1.20 8.59
C SER A 127 18.11 1.51 7.11
N PHE A 128 16.99 1.19 6.48
CA PHE A 128 16.71 1.47 5.09
C PHE A 128 15.37 2.21 4.99
N ASN A 129 15.40 3.43 4.47
CA ASN A 129 14.20 4.24 4.27
C ASN A 129 13.88 4.37 2.78
N LEU A 130 12.59 4.47 2.48
CA LEU A 130 12.05 4.58 1.14
C LEU A 130 10.99 5.68 1.09
N GLY A 131 11.17 6.65 0.18
CA GLY A 131 10.17 7.65 -0.20
C GLY A 131 9.68 7.35 -1.61
N PRO A 132 8.48 6.80 -1.77
CA PRO A 132 7.89 6.51 -3.08
C PRO A 132 7.13 7.71 -3.63
N GLU A 133 7.14 7.88 -4.94
CA GLU A 133 6.40 8.89 -5.71
C GLU A 133 5.50 8.15 -6.72
N PRO A 134 4.34 7.62 -6.29
CA PRO A 134 3.52 6.76 -7.14
C PRO A 134 2.62 7.57 -8.06
N GLU A 135 2.76 7.35 -9.37
CA GLU A 135 1.91 7.89 -10.39
C GLU A 135 0.77 6.94 -10.78
N PHE A 136 -0.34 7.49 -11.21
CA PHE A 136 -1.50 6.71 -11.65
C PHE A 136 -2.32 7.45 -12.71
N PHE A 137 -3.08 6.69 -13.50
CA PHE A 137 -4.04 7.24 -14.45
C PHE A 137 -5.47 7.12 -13.95
N LEU A 138 -6.29 8.11 -14.31
CA LEU A 138 -7.74 8.09 -14.15
C LEU A 138 -8.43 8.00 -15.50
N PHE A 139 -9.17 6.92 -15.71
CA PHE A 139 -9.98 6.67 -16.89
C PHE A 139 -11.46 6.82 -16.56
N LYS A 140 -12.25 7.20 -17.57
CA LYS A 140 -13.71 7.19 -17.47
C LYS A 140 -14.24 5.76 -17.44
N LEU A 141 -15.38 5.60 -16.80
CA LEU A 141 -16.19 4.38 -16.87
C LEU A 141 -17.23 4.52 -17.97
N ASP A 142 -17.63 3.41 -18.56
CA ASP A 142 -18.77 3.36 -19.49
C ASP A 142 -20.11 3.33 -18.72
N GLU A 143 -21.22 3.20 -19.45
CA GLU A 143 -22.57 3.13 -18.90
C GLU A 143 -22.84 1.90 -18.02
N ASN A 144 -22.05 0.82 -18.18
CA ASN A 144 -22.11 -0.38 -17.37
C ASN A 144 -21.20 -0.32 -16.14
N GLY A 145 -20.37 0.75 -16.05
CA GLY A 145 -19.36 0.92 -15.02
C GLY A 145 -18.06 0.19 -15.31
N ASP A 146 -17.81 -0.24 -16.54
CA ASP A 146 -16.56 -0.86 -16.96
C ASP A 146 -15.50 0.19 -17.34
N PRO A 147 -14.20 -0.09 -17.13
CA PRO A 147 -13.12 0.83 -17.50
C PRO A 147 -13.04 1.03 -19.02
N THR A 148 -12.87 2.28 -19.43
CA THR A 148 -12.59 2.63 -20.84
C THR A 148 -11.12 3.01 -21.02
N LEU A 149 -10.69 3.30 -22.26
CA LEU A 149 -9.40 3.93 -22.57
C LEU A 149 -9.51 5.46 -22.70
N GLU A 150 -10.65 6.03 -22.33
CA GLU A 150 -10.88 7.48 -22.33
C GLU A 150 -10.44 8.07 -21.00
N VAL A 151 -9.42 8.94 -21.04
CA VAL A 151 -8.93 9.66 -19.86
C VAL A 151 -9.94 10.73 -19.42
N ASN A 152 -9.91 11.11 -18.16
CA ASN A 152 -10.89 12.05 -17.61
C ASN A 152 -10.69 13.50 -18.07
N ASP A 153 -9.49 13.90 -18.47
CA ASP A 153 -9.16 15.28 -18.86
C ASP A 153 -8.11 15.35 -19.98
N LYS A 154 -7.65 16.56 -20.26
CA LYS A 154 -6.58 16.88 -21.23
C LYS A 154 -5.49 17.74 -20.60
N GLY A 155 -5.38 17.72 -19.29
CA GLY A 155 -4.35 18.41 -18.55
C GLY A 155 -2.94 17.89 -18.84
N GLY A 156 -1.96 18.67 -18.45
CA GLY A 156 -0.54 18.36 -18.49
C GLY A 156 0.13 18.69 -17.16
N TYR A 157 1.45 18.64 -17.14
CA TYR A 157 2.24 18.78 -15.93
C TYR A 157 1.94 20.08 -15.17
N PHE A 158 1.52 19.93 -13.91
CA PHE A 158 1.13 21.02 -13.00
C PHE A 158 -0.07 21.87 -13.43
N ASP A 159 -0.85 21.42 -14.39
CA ASP A 159 -2.11 22.09 -14.73
C ASP A 159 -3.07 22.06 -13.52
N LEU A 160 -3.86 23.09 -13.41
CA LEU A 160 -4.87 23.26 -12.36
C LEU A 160 -6.28 23.29 -12.97
N ALA A 161 -7.29 23.24 -12.11
CA ALA A 161 -8.67 23.45 -12.55
C ALA A 161 -8.84 24.83 -13.24
N PRO A 162 -9.61 24.96 -14.33
CA PRO A 162 -10.56 23.95 -14.86
C PRO A 162 -9.98 22.97 -15.89
N THR A 163 -8.68 22.99 -16.18
CA THR A 163 -8.06 22.06 -17.12
C THR A 163 -7.91 20.67 -16.50
N ASP A 164 -7.42 20.61 -15.26
CA ASP A 164 -7.40 19.42 -14.42
C ASP A 164 -8.82 19.14 -13.91
N LEU A 165 -9.49 18.14 -14.47
CA LEU A 165 -10.84 17.76 -14.06
C LEU A 165 -10.89 16.77 -12.89
N ALA A 166 -9.74 16.26 -12.44
CA ALA A 166 -9.64 15.35 -11.31
C ALA A 166 -9.16 16.01 -10.01
N ASP A 167 -9.01 17.33 -9.99
CA ASP A 167 -8.56 18.08 -8.80
C ASP A 167 -9.36 17.73 -7.54
N ASN A 168 -10.69 17.65 -7.63
CA ASN A 168 -11.54 17.26 -6.51
C ASN A 168 -11.34 15.79 -6.09
N THR A 169 -11.19 14.88 -7.04
CA THR A 169 -10.94 13.46 -6.77
C THR A 169 -9.60 13.30 -6.06
N ARG A 170 -8.56 13.94 -6.56
CA ARG A 170 -7.23 13.91 -5.96
C ARG A 170 -7.22 14.52 -4.57
N ARG A 171 -7.93 15.63 -4.34
CA ARG A 171 -8.09 16.26 -3.01
C ARG A 171 -8.81 15.33 -2.03
N GLU A 172 -9.86 14.60 -2.44
CA GLU A 172 -10.51 13.62 -1.57
C GLU A 172 -9.56 12.47 -1.22
N ILE A 173 -8.79 11.96 -2.20
CA ILE A 173 -7.76 10.95 -1.95
C ILE A 173 -6.76 11.44 -0.89
N VAL A 174 -6.21 12.64 -1.03
CA VAL A 174 -5.28 13.25 -0.07
C VAL A 174 -5.90 13.36 1.32
N ASN A 175 -7.15 13.83 1.42
CA ASN A 175 -7.84 13.95 2.70
C ASN A 175 -8.01 12.58 3.38
N VAL A 176 -8.39 11.55 2.63
CA VAL A 176 -8.53 10.19 3.15
C VAL A 176 -7.19 9.62 3.60
N LEU A 177 -6.14 9.77 2.79
CA LEU A 177 -4.78 9.34 3.16
C LEU A 177 -4.31 10.04 4.44
N THR A 178 -4.55 11.35 4.56
CA THR A 178 -4.19 12.13 5.76
C THR A 178 -4.95 11.63 7.01
N GLN A 179 -6.25 11.32 6.88
CA GLN A 179 -7.04 10.73 7.98
C GLN A 179 -6.50 9.35 8.39
N MET A 180 -5.90 8.61 7.45
CA MET A 180 -5.27 7.32 7.70
C MET A 180 -3.80 7.43 8.16
N GLY A 181 -3.32 8.64 8.45
CA GLY A 181 -1.98 8.88 9.01
C GLY A 181 -0.85 8.99 8.00
N PHE A 182 -1.16 9.18 6.71
CA PHE A 182 -0.14 9.53 5.73
C PHE A 182 0.27 11.00 5.87
N GLU A 183 1.56 11.28 5.86
CA GLU A 183 2.10 12.63 5.70
C GLU A 183 2.26 12.90 4.20
N VAL A 184 1.19 13.41 3.56
CA VAL A 184 1.23 13.76 2.13
C VAL A 184 2.03 15.04 1.95
N GLU A 185 2.97 15.05 1.00
CA GLU A 185 3.89 16.17 0.74
C GLU A 185 3.49 16.96 -0.51
N ALA A 186 3.07 16.27 -1.58
CA ALA A 186 2.66 16.89 -2.82
C ALA A 186 1.51 16.14 -3.49
N SER A 187 0.78 16.83 -4.37
CA SER A 187 -0.30 16.27 -5.16
C SER A 187 -0.52 17.15 -6.39
N HIS A 188 -0.34 16.61 -7.58
CA HIS A 188 -0.44 17.38 -8.82
C HIS A 188 -0.92 16.54 -10.01
N HIS A 189 -1.27 17.23 -11.11
CA HIS A 189 -1.46 16.62 -12.42
C HIS A 189 -0.11 16.30 -13.02
N GLU A 190 0.03 15.11 -13.63
CA GLU A 190 1.25 14.64 -14.27
C GLU A 190 1.32 15.01 -15.77
N VAL A 191 2.43 14.62 -16.44
CA VAL A 191 2.71 14.99 -17.83
C VAL A 191 1.65 14.49 -18.80
N ALA A 192 1.19 13.25 -18.64
CA ALA A 192 0.21 12.68 -19.54
C ALA A 192 -1.22 13.09 -19.17
N VAL A 193 -2.07 13.23 -20.18
CA VAL A 193 -3.52 13.47 -19.99
C VAL A 193 -4.13 12.41 -19.06
N GLY A 194 -4.86 12.85 -18.04
CA GLY A 194 -5.47 11.98 -17.05
C GLY A 194 -4.50 11.27 -16.12
N GLN A 195 -3.24 11.72 -16.04
CA GLN A 195 -2.22 11.18 -15.15
C GLN A 195 -2.02 12.10 -13.94
N HIS A 196 -1.82 11.49 -12.77
CA HIS A 196 -1.73 12.17 -11.49
C HIS A 196 -0.64 11.54 -10.63
N GLU A 197 -0.11 12.35 -9.71
CA GLU A 197 0.87 11.94 -8.72
C GLU A 197 0.46 12.46 -7.34
N ILE A 198 0.73 11.67 -6.31
CA ILE A 198 0.57 12.06 -4.91
C ILE A 198 1.74 11.50 -4.12
N ASP A 199 2.58 12.39 -3.62
CA ASP A 199 3.78 12.07 -2.89
C ASP A 199 3.51 12.09 -1.39
N PHE A 200 4.09 11.14 -0.69
CA PHE A 200 4.03 11.09 0.76
C PHE A 200 5.41 10.79 1.35
N LYS A 201 5.61 11.31 2.54
CA LYS A 201 6.87 11.25 3.26
C LYS A 201 7.43 9.84 3.33
N TYR A 202 8.75 9.75 3.19
CA TYR A 202 9.48 8.50 3.36
C TYR A 202 9.24 7.87 4.73
N ASP A 203 9.40 6.57 4.79
CA ASP A 203 9.32 5.78 6.02
C ASP A 203 10.37 4.66 5.97
N GLU A 204 10.50 3.92 7.08
CA GLU A 204 11.21 2.66 7.06
C GLU A 204 10.61 1.76 5.97
N VAL A 205 11.47 1.06 5.21
CA VAL A 205 11.09 0.46 3.92
C VAL A 205 9.92 -0.52 4.02
N LEU A 206 9.82 -1.31 5.10
CA LEU A 206 8.69 -2.23 5.28
C LEU A 206 7.37 -1.45 5.42
N ARG A 207 7.37 -0.37 6.22
CA ARG A 207 6.21 0.52 6.39
C ARG A 207 5.89 1.29 5.12
N ALA A 208 6.89 1.77 4.40
CA ALA A 208 6.69 2.42 3.11
C ALA A 208 6.02 1.48 2.10
N CYS A 209 6.46 0.22 2.00
CA CYS A 209 5.84 -0.79 1.15
C CYS A 209 4.40 -1.12 1.57
N ASP A 210 4.13 -1.25 2.87
CA ASP A 210 2.78 -1.42 3.40
C ASP A 210 1.89 -0.22 3.01
N LYS A 211 2.40 1.00 3.18
CA LYS A 211 1.71 2.24 2.79
C LYS A 211 1.39 2.30 1.29
N ILE A 212 2.29 1.88 0.41
CA ILE A 212 2.03 1.81 -1.04
C ILE A 212 0.81 0.92 -1.34
N GLN A 213 0.69 -0.21 -0.69
CA GLN A 213 -0.45 -1.10 -0.90
C GLN A 213 -1.76 -0.47 -0.43
N ILE A 214 -1.76 0.19 0.73
CA ILE A 214 -2.92 0.94 1.24
C ILE A 214 -3.23 2.14 0.33
N PHE A 215 -2.23 2.88 -0.12
CA PHE A 215 -2.36 3.97 -1.07
C PHE A 215 -3.11 3.53 -2.34
N LYS A 216 -2.68 2.43 -2.96
CA LYS A 216 -3.34 1.87 -4.15
C LYS A 216 -4.82 1.54 -3.89
N LEU A 217 -5.14 1.01 -2.71
CA LEU A 217 -6.51 0.72 -2.29
C LEU A 217 -7.33 2.00 -2.16
N VAL A 218 -6.80 3.02 -1.49
CA VAL A 218 -7.47 4.32 -1.29
C VAL A 218 -7.74 5.00 -2.63
N VAL A 219 -6.71 5.12 -3.48
CA VAL A 219 -6.84 5.76 -4.79
C VAL A 219 -7.92 5.10 -5.63
N LYS A 220 -7.92 3.76 -5.73
CA LYS A 220 -8.94 3.02 -6.48
C LYS A 220 -10.34 3.17 -5.89
N THR A 221 -10.46 3.15 -4.57
CA THR A 221 -11.74 3.28 -3.87
C THR A 221 -12.35 4.67 -4.09
N ILE A 222 -11.56 5.73 -3.93
CA ILE A 222 -12.04 7.10 -4.09
C ILE A 222 -12.30 7.43 -5.56
N ALA A 223 -11.42 7.02 -6.48
CA ALA A 223 -11.67 7.18 -7.90
C ALA A 223 -13.01 6.57 -8.31
N ARG A 224 -13.32 5.36 -7.84
CA ARG A 224 -14.61 4.68 -8.12
C ARG A 224 -15.81 5.47 -7.60
N LYS A 225 -15.72 6.10 -6.43
CA LYS A 225 -16.77 6.99 -5.89
C LYS A 225 -17.04 8.19 -6.81
N HIS A 226 -15.99 8.68 -7.49
CA HIS A 226 -16.08 9.77 -8.46
C HIS A 226 -16.45 9.31 -9.89
N GLY A 227 -16.82 8.05 -10.08
CA GLY A 227 -17.15 7.50 -11.40
C GLY A 227 -15.94 7.33 -12.32
N LEU A 228 -14.74 7.17 -11.73
CA LEU A 228 -13.49 6.99 -12.45
C LEU A 228 -12.85 5.63 -12.13
N TYR A 229 -12.00 5.17 -13.03
CA TYR A 229 -11.16 4.00 -12.86
C TYR A 229 -9.71 4.41 -12.70
N ALA A 230 -9.11 4.10 -11.55
CA ALA A 230 -7.69 4.33 -11.30
C ALA A 230 -6.85 3.10 -11.64
N THR A 231 -5.76 3.30 -12.39
CA THR A 231 -4.78 2.25 -12.70
C THR A 231 -3.36 2.69 -12.42
N PHE A 232 -2.58 1.76 -11.88
CA PHE A 232 -1.13 1.86 -11.67
C PHE A 232 -0.34 1.08 -12.75
N MET A 233 -0.97 0.76 -13.86
CA MET A 233 -0.29 0.15 -15.01
C MET A 233 0.75 1.13 -15.55
N ALA A 234 1.99 0.67 -15.71
CA ALA A 234 3.11 1.54 -16.10
C ALA A 234 2.87 2.25 -17.46
N LYS A 235 2.24 1.60 -18.41
CA LYS A 235 1.94 2.18 -19.73
C LYS A 235 0.53 1.79 -20.21
N PRO A 236 -0.53 2.39 -19.63
CA PRO A 236 -1.91 1.99 -19.97
C PRO A 236 -2.35 2.48 -21.34
N LYS A 237 -1.70 3.51 -21.90
CA LYS A 237 -2.06 4.10 -23.19
C LYS A 237 -0.81 4.34 -24.05
N PHE A 238 -0.84 3.87 -25.28
CA PHE A 238 0.25 4.08 -26.24
C PHE A 238 0.34 5.56 -26.66
N GLY A 239 1.54 6.06 -26.90
CA GLY A 239 1.80 7.38 -27.47
C GLY A 239 1.81 8.56 -26.46
N ILE A 240 1.58 8.31 -25.16
CA ILE A 240 1.67 9.33 -24.11
C ILE A 240 2.71 8.89 -23.06
N ALA A 241 3.07 9.75 -22.11
CA ALA A 241 3.94 9.36 -20.98
C ALA A 241 3.32 8.20 -20.18
N GLY A 242 4.13 7.39 -19.55
CA GLY A 242 3.71 6.31 -18.66
C GLY A 242 3.86 6.69 -17.20
N SER A 243 3.33 5.85 -16.30
CA SER A 243 3.47 6.04 -14.86
C SER A 243 4.78 5.45 -14.35
N GLY A 244 5.54 6.26 -13.63
CA GLY A 244 6.65 5.85 -12.79
C GLY A 244 6.19 5.53 -11.36
N MET A 245 7.13 5.06 -10.59
CA MET A 245 7.16 5.11 -9.14
C MET A 245 8.62 5.31 -8.76
N HIS A 246 9.05 6.56 -8.69
CA HIS A 246 10.39 6.85 -8.21
C HIS A 246 10.52 6.42 -6.75
N CYS A 247 11.68 5.88 -6.41
CA CYS A 247 11.95 5.37 -5.07
C CYS A 247 13.19 6.08 -4.53
N ASN A 248 12.97 7.12 -3.74
CA ASN A 248 14.05 7.83 -3.05
C ASN A 248 14.52 6.99 -1.86
N MET A 249 15.77 6.54 -1.90
CA MET A 249 16.29 5.59 -0.92
C MET A 249 17.41 6.21 -0.08
N SER A 250 17.44 5.86 1.20
CA SER A 250 18.58 6.13 2.08
C SER A 250 18.89 4.91 2.94
N LEU A 251 20.18 4.64 3.11
CA LEU A 251 20.70 3.52 3.87
C LEU A 251 21.65 4.05 4.94
N PHE A 252 21.53 3.58 6.18
CA PHE A 252 22.34 4.05 7.31
C PHE A 252 23.09 2.88 7.96
N ASP A 253 24.33 3.15 8.37
CA ASP A 253 25.14 2.24 9.17
C ASP A 253 24.72 2.22 10.65
N ALA A 254 25.44 1.44 11.47
CA ALA A 254 25.17 1.32 12.90
C ALA A 254 25.40 2.63 13.68
N GLU A 255 26.26 3.50 13.17
CA GLU A 255 26.62 4.81 13.73
C GLU A 255 25.64 5.90 13.28
N GLY A 256 24.73 5.61 12.37
CA GLY A 256 23.73 6.55 11.84
C GLY A 256 24.25 7.41 10.68
N ASN A 257 25.38 7.04 10.04
CA ASN A 257 25.87 7.73 8.86
C ASN A 257 25.13 7.22 7.60
N ASN A 258 24.81 8.14 6.70
CA ASN A 258 24.21 7.79 5.41
C ASN A 258 25.25 7.11 4.51
N ALA A 259 25.04 5.84 4.18
CA ALA A 259 25.97 5.03 3.38
C ALA A 259 26.09 5.51 1.91
N PHE A 260 25.15 6.32 1.42
CA PHE A 260 25.20 6.91 0.08
C PHE A 260 25.91 8.26 0.05
N PHE A 261 26.34 8.79 1.20
CA PHE A 261 27.05 10.05 1.28
C PHE A 261 28.56 9.83 1.25
N ASP A 262 29.24 10.38 0.26
CA ASP A 262 30.70 10.50 0.22
C ASP A 262 31.09 11.99 0.25
N PRO A 263 31.72 12.48 1.35
CA PRO A 263 32.11 13.89 1.47
C PRO A 263 33.18 14.34 0.41
N ARG A 264 33.81 13.37 -0.28
CA ARG A 264 34.79 13.62 -1.32
C ARG A 264 34.18 13.63 -2.72
N SER A 265 32.92 13.24 -2.87
CA SER A 265 32.23 13.21 -4.16
C SER A 265 31.34 14.45 -4.28
N GLU A 266 31.59 15.26 -5.30
CA GLU A 266 30.72 16.36 -5.73
C GLU A 266 29.47 15.81 -6.45
N GLU A 267 29.53 14.58 -6.95
CA GLU A 267 28.41 13.87 -7.55
C GLU A 267 27.58 13.21 -6.46
N ARG A 268 26.43 13.80 -6.17
CA ARG A 268 25.35 13.05 -5.54
C ARG A 268 24.90 11.97 -6.52
N ARG A 269 25.29 10.75 -6.29
CA ARG A 269 24.60 9.60 -6.87
C ARG A 269 23.27 9.45 -6.15
N VAL A 270 22.38 10.38 -6.38
CA VAL A 270 20.96 10.09 -6.35
C VAL A 270 20.79 9.04 -7.43
N GLY A 271 20.25 7.89 -7.10
CA GLY A 271 20.00 6.85 -8.09
C GLY A 271 19.28 7.46 -9.26
N LYS A 272 20.02 7.83 -10.25
CA LYS A 272 19.54 8.09 -11.59
C LYS A 272 19.53 6.70 -12.20
N GLU A 273 18.55 6.24 -12.66
CA GLU A 273 17.44 6.53 -13.56
C GLU A 273 16.70 5.27 -13.88
N CYS A 274 15.46 5.41 -14.15
CA CYS A 274 14.85 4.48 -15.08
C CYS A 274 14.86 5.07 -16.48
#